data_11b1f8a8e0cbad6c385579e18b196213
#
_entry.id   11b1f8a8e0cbad6c385579e18b196213
#
_cell.length_a   1.000
_cell.length_b   1.000
_cell.length_c   1.000
_cell.angle_alpha   90.00
_cell.angle_beta   90.00
_cell.angle_gamma   90.00
#
_symmetry.space_group_name_H-M   'P 1'
#
loop_
_entity.id
_entity.type
_entity.pdbx_description
1 polymer ?
#
loop_
_entity_poly.entity_id
_entity_poly.type
_entity_poly.pdbx_seq_one_letter_code
_entity_poly.pdbx_strand_id
1 'polypeptide(L)'
;MSASLSTRRLLATVLAAGALVGAASIPAAAHDDDRPGHRGPHSSIVIGDVQHDSRGRDNRTLNREWVEVKNTGRNAVNLHGFTLTDQQGNRYRFNHLRLDGRSSVKVHTGNGRNTHRDVYQDRRHQIWDERDTATLRDDRGNVIDTETWGRGHHDYHRR
;
A
#
# COMPACT_ATOMS: atom_id res chain seq x y z
N MET A 1 -23.13 -6.39 69.61
CA MET A 1 -22.02 -5.79 70.33
C MET A 1 -21.15 -5.09 69.33
N SER A 2 -21.33 -3.79 69.25
CA SER A 2 -20.50 -2.68 69.70
C SER A 2 -19.32 -2.48 68.75
N ALA A 3 -19.43 -1.50 67.90
CA ALA A 3 -18.86 -0.14 67.99
C ALA A 3 -17.34 -0.16 67.69
N SER A 4 -16.77 0.70 66.90
CA SER A 4 -16.65 2.12 67.06
C SER A 4 -15.99 2.79 65.89
N LEU A 5 -16.52 3.84 65.48
CA LEU A 5 -16.01 5.05 64.82
C LEU A 5 -14.59 5.47 65.21
N SER A 6 -13.81 5.98 64.27
CA SER A 6 -13.01 7.17 64.55
C SER A 6 -12.64 7.94 63.27
N THR A 7 -13.25 9.04 63.16
CA THR A 7 -13.01 10.20 62.26
C THR A 7 -11.83 11.03 62.81
N ARG A 8 -10.95 11.51 61.92
CA ARG A 8 -10.16 12.80 62.06
C ARG A 8 -9.50 13.06 60.72
N ARG A 9 -9.94 14.01 59.95
CA ARG A 9 -9.90 15.50 59.91
C ARG A 9 -8.45 16.03 59.99
N LEU A 10 -8.23 16.94 59.02
CA LEU A 10 -7.45 18.15 58.97
C LEU A 10 -6.14 17.96 58.18
N LEU A 11 -5.63 18.83 57.35
CA LEU A 11 -5.94 20.23 56.96
C LEU A 11 -5.20 20.56 55.66
N ALA A 12 -5.70 21.49 54.95
CA ALA A 12 -5.19 22.14 53.75
C ALA A 12 -3.81 22.80 53.96
N THR A 13 -3.01 22.83 52.93
CA THR A 13 -2.09 23.95 52.74
C THR A 13 -2.03 24.25 51.24
N VAL A 14 -2.55 25.40 50.91
CA VAL A 14 -2.38 26.15 49.67
C VAL A 14 -1.02 26.81 49.71
N LEU A 15 -0.22 26.66 48.66
CA LEU A 15 0.82 27.63 48.34
C LEU A 15 0.93 27.77 46.83
N ALA A 16 0.83 29.00 46.46
CA ALA A 16 0.71 29.56 45.14
C ALA A 16 2.04 29.68 44.37
N ALA A 17 1.86 29.93 43.09
CA ALA A 17 2.67 30.73 42.20
C ALA A 17 3.96 30.14 41.63
N GLY A 18 3.94 30.07 40.33
CA GLY A 18 5.13 29.90 39.49
C GLY A 18 4.69 29.79 38.02
N ALA A 19 4.23 30.90 37.44
CA ALA A 19 4.02 31.02 36.00
C ALA A 19 5.40 31.05 35.32
N LEU A 20 5.73 29.99 34.57
CA LEU A 20 6.76 30.03 33.56
C LEU A 20 6.09 29.77 32.22
N VAL A 21 5.80 30.88 31.52
CA VAL A 21 5.46 30.88 30.10
C VAL A 21 6.72 30.52 29.35
N GLY A 22 6.89 29.24 29.08
CA GLY A 22 7.83 28.75 28.10
C GLY A 22 7.16 28.75 26.71
N ALA A 23 7.38 29.79 25.94
CA ALA A 23 7.06 29.81 24.54
C ALA A 23 7.95 28.79 23.84
N ALA A 24 7.48 27.55 23.69
CA ALA A 24 8.05 26.58 22.76
C ALA A 24 7.65 27.04 21.36
N SER A 25 8.54 27.78 20.71
CA SER A 25 8.49 28.02 19.28
C SER A 25 8.64 26.67 18.56
N ILE A 26 7.55 26.17 18.09
CA ILE A 26 7.54 25.04 17.13
C ILE A 26 8.07 25.64 15.83
N PRO A 27 9.18 25.16 15.26
CA PRO A 27 9.54 25.56 13.90
C PRO A 27 8.48 24.94 13.00
N ALA A 28 7.65 25.77 12.37
CA ALA A 28 6.85 25.41 11.25
C ALA A 28 7.82 25.09 10.11
N ALA A 29 8.16 23.83 9.97
CA ALA A 29 8.73 23.34 8.74
C ALA A 29 7.59 23.23 7.74
N ALA A 30 7.35 24.34 7.02
CA ALA A 30 6.62 24.31 5.78
C ALA A 30 7.46 23.51 4.80
N HIS A 31 7.14 22.24 4.60
CA HIS A 31 7.56 21.47 3.45
C HIS A 31 6.40 21.47 2.47
N ASP A 32 6.40 22.48 1.62
CA ASP A 32 5.75 22.41 0.32
C ASP A 32 6.55 21.42 -0.52
N ASP A 33 6.13 20.17 -0.51
CA ASP A 33 6.48 19.19 -1.54
C ASP A 33 5.20 18.65 -2.15
N ASP A 34 4.57 19.49 -2.97
CA ASP A 34 3.63 19.06 -4.01
C ASP A 34 4.39 18.27 -5.08
N ARG A 35 4.75 17.02 -4.75
CA ARG A 35 5.14 16.00 -5.73
C ARG A 35 4.17 14.85 -5.63
N PRO A 36 3.42 14.55 -6.72
CA PRO A 36 2.64 13.33 -6.81
C PRO A 36 3.60 12.15 -6.89
N GLY A 37 3.78 11.42 -5.81
CA GLY A 37 4.67 10.28 -5.70
C GLY A 37 5.16 10.05 -4.28
N HIS A 38 4.25 9.96 -3.30
CA HIS A 38 4.62 9.46 -1.98
C HIS A 38 5.00 7.99 -2.11
N ARG A 39 6.27 7.74 -2.46
CA ARG A 39 6.90 6.47 -2.15
C ARG A 39 7.02 6.43 -0.63
N GLY A 40 6.22 5.60 0.03
CA GLY A 40 6.43 5.23 1.42
C GLY A 40 7.88 4.76 1.67
N PRO A 41 8.30 4.53 2.92
CA PRO A 41 9.67 4.14 3.24
C PRO A 41 10.09 3.05 2.27
N HIS A 42 11.18 3.29 1.53
CA HIS A 42 11.65 2.56 0.33
C HIS A 42 11.48 1.04 0.45
N SER A 43 10.31 0.55 0.07
CA SER A 43 10.10 -0.88 -0.07
C SER A 43 10.96 -1.37 -1.24
N SER A 44 11.64 -2.48 -1.06
CA SER A 44 12.31 -3.14 -2.18
C SER A 44 11.31 -3.83 -3.12
N ILE A 45 10.04 -3.91 -2.72
CA ILE A 45 8.98 -4.51 -3.52
C ILE A 45 8.24 -3.40 -4.24
N VAL A 46 8.20 -3.50 -5.57
CA VAL A 46 7.62 -2.48 -6.46
C VAL A 46 6.77 -3.15 -7.54
N ILE A 47 5.89 -2.39 -8.17
CA ILE A 47 5.22 -2.78 -9.40
C ILE A 47 6.22 -2.60 -10.55
N GLY A 48 6.33 -3.62 -11.39
CA GLY A 48 7.13 -3.60 -12.60
C GLY A 48 6.28 -3.31 -13.84
N ASP A 49 6.48 -4.12 -14.88
CA ASP A 49 5.74 -3.96 -16.12
C ASP A 49 4.27 -4.38 -15.95
N VAL A 50 3.39 -3.72 -16.71
CA VAL A 50 1.95 -4.01 -16.74
C VAL A 50 1.55 -4.33 -18.18
N GLN A 51 0.86 -5.45 -18.37
CA GLN A 51 0.24 -5.83 -19.64
C GLN A 51 -1.28 -5.85 -19.46
N HIS A 52 -1.97 -4.85 -19.98
CA HIS A 52 -3.41 -4.62 -19.78
C HIS A 52 -4.27 -4.76 -21.05
N ASP A 53 -3.67 -4.90 -22.23
CA ASP A 53 -4.42 -4.98 -23.50
C ASP A 53 -4.60 -6.44 -23.94
N SER A 54 -5.53 -7.14 -23.31
CA SER A 54 -5.94 -8.48 -23.74
C SER A 54 -7.41 -8.48 -24.13
N ARG A 55 -7.71 -8.34 -25.43
CA ARG A 55 -9.09 -8.38 -25.94
C ARG A 55 -9.56 -9.81 -26.06
N GLY A 56 -10.47 -10.24 -25.19
CA GLY A 56 -11.07 -11.57 -25.21
C GLY A 56 -11.54 -12.03 -23.84
N ARG A 57 -12.32 -13.14 -23.83
CA ARG A 57 -12.89 -13.69 -22.59
C ARG A 57 -12.41 -15.11 -22.29
N ASP A 58 -11.62 -15.69 -23.18
CA ASP A 58 -11.04 -17.01 -22.96
C ASP A 58 -9.85 -16.90 -22.00
N ASN A 59 -9.57 -18.01 -21.30
CA ASN A 59 -8.50 -18.02 -20.28
C ASN A 59 -7.11 -17.70 -20.84
N ARG A 60 -6.82 -18.08 -22.08
CA ARG A 60 -5.53 -17.78 -22.71
C ARG A 60 -5.37 -16.27 -22.89
N THR A 61 -6.42 -15.59 -23.30
CA THR A 61 -6.45 -14.14 -23.45
C THR A 61 -6.36 -13.46 -22.09
N LEU A 62 -7.12 -13.90 -21.08
CA LEU A 62 -7.05 -13.36 -19.73
C LEU A 62 -5.65 -13.53 -19.11
N ASN A 63 -4.93 -14.61 -19.44
CA ASN A 63 -3.57 -14.81 -18.95
C ASN A 63 -2.50 -14.01 -19.69
N ARG A 64 -2.85 -13.31 -20.77
CA ARG A 64 -1.98 -12.27 -21.35
C ARG A 64 -2.03 -10.96 -20.58
N GLU A 65 -3.05 -10.76 -19.78
CA GLU A 65 -3.20 -9.64 -18.88
C GLU A 65 -2.54 -9.97 -17.54
N TRP A 66 -1.57 -9.16 -17.14
CA TRP A 66 -0.83 -9.36 -15.91
C TRP A 66 -0.17 -8.07 -15.40
N VAL A 67 0.07 -8.05 -14.11
CA VAL A 67 0.92 -7.05 -13.44
C VAL A 67 2.12 -7.77 -12.84
N GLU A 68 3.31 -7.23 -13.07
CA GLU A 68 4.54 -7.74 -12.49
C GLU A 68 4.82 -7.09 -11.14
N VAL A 69 5.20 -7.90 -10.15
CA VAL A 69 5.71 -7.44 -8.85
C VAL A 69 7.18 -7.83 -8.75
N LYS A 70 8.05 -6.85 -8.55
CA LYS A 70 9.52 -6.99 -8.52
C LYS A 70 10.07 -6.81 -7.11
N ASN A 71 11.04 -7.63 -6.77
CA ASN A 71 11.92 -7.37 -5.62
C ASN A 71 13.25 -6.78 -6.14
N THR A 72 13.41 -5.48 -5.99
CA THR A 72 14.62 -4.75 -6.39
C THR A 72 15.76 -4.89 -5.39
N GLY A 73 15.47 -5.42 -4.21
CA GLY A 73 16.44 -5.68 -3.14
C GLY A 73 17.30 -6.90 -3.42
N ARG A 74 18.26 -7.14 -2.53
CA ARG A 74 19.15 -8.32 -2.58
C ARG A 74 18.62 -9.49 -1.78
N ASN A 75 17.80 -9.21 -0.78
CA ASN A 75 17.25 -10.22 0.13
C ASN A 75 15.88 -10.68 -0.33
N ALA A 76 15.54 -11.94 -0.10
CA ALA A 76 14.22 -12.45 -0.38
C ALA A 76 13.17 -11.86 0.58
N VAL A 77 11.98 -11.59 0.07
CA VAL A 77 10.83 -11.04 0.81
C VAL A 77 9.67 -12.03 0.75
N ASN A 78 9.02 -12.26 1.88
CA ASN A 78 7.78 -13.03 1.92
C ASN A 78 6.60 -12.09 1.62
N LEU A 79 5.91 -12.34 0.52
CA LEU A 79 4.76 -11.54 0.11
C LEU A 79 3.45 -11.99 0.76
N HIS A 80 3.47 -12.92 1.73
CA HIS A 80 2.26 -13.35 2.42
C HIS A 80 1.47 -12.15 2.97
N GLY A 81 0.21 -12.06 2.59
CA GLY A 81 -0.67 -10.98 3.02
C GLY A 81 -0.63 -9.70 2.19
N PHE A 82 0.38 -9.52 1.33
CA PHE A 82 0.42 -8.40 0.41
C PHE A 82 -0.77 -8.43 -0.54
N THR A 83 -1.19 -7.26 -1.01
CA THR A 83 -2.34 -7.15 -1.92
C THR A 83 -2.02 -6.26 -3.10
N LEU A 84 -2.51 -6.66 -4.28
CA LEU A 84 -2.50 -5.89 -5.50
C LEU A 84 -3.96 -5.58 -5.86
N THR A 85 -4.29 -4.31 -6.09
CA THR A 85 -5.66 -3.86 -6.38
C THR A 85 -5.68 -2.93 -7.58
N ASP A 86 -6.77 -2.97 -8.38
CA ASP A 86 -7.11 -1.98 -9.40
C ASP A 86 -7.93 -0.83 -8.80
N GLN A 87 -8.36 0.14 -9.65
CA GLN A 87 -9.22 1.24 -9.24
C GLN A 87 -10.65 0.79 -8.91
N GLN A 88 -11.13 -0.30 -9.50
CA GLN A 88 -12.49 -0.81 -9.32
C GLN A 88 -12.63 -1.66 -8.05
N GLY A 89 -11.52 -1.94 -7.36
CA GLY A 89 -11.51 -2.72 -6.12
C GLY A 89 -11.31 -4.22 -6.32
N ASN A 90 -10.99 -4.67 -7.57
CA ASN A 90 -10.54 -6.04 -7.76
C ASN A 90 -9.23 -6.23 -7.01
N ARG A 91 -9.16 -7.31 -6.23
CA ARG A 91 -8.02 -7.55 -5.34
C ARG A 91 -7.46 -8.94 -5.54
N TYR A 92 -6.15 -9.02 -5.67
CA TYR A 92 -5.36 -10.23 -5.50
C TYR A 92 -4.61 -10.15 -4.17
N ARG A 93 -4.64 -11.24 -3.37
CA ARG A 93 -3.86 -11.37 -2.14
C ARG A 93 -2.84 -12.46 -2.31
N PHE A 94 -1.58 -12.14 -2.04
CA PHE A 94 -0.50 -13.12 -2.09
C PHE A 94 -0.59 -14.08 -0.90
N ASN A 95 -0.55 -15.38 -1.22
CA ASN A 95 -0.44 -16.45 -0.24
C ASN A 95 0.94 -17.10 -0.36
N HIS A 96 1.61 -17.32 0.75
CA HIS A 96 2.84 -18.11 0.86
C HIS A 96 3.85 -18.00 -0.31
N LEU A 97 3.97 -16.81 -0.90
CA LEU A 97 4.94 -16.56 -1.97
C LEU A 97 6.17 -15.87 -1.39
N ARG A 98 7.32 -16.53 -1.50
CA ARG A 98 8.63 -15.95 -1.24
C ARG A 98 9.21 -15.46 -2.56
N LEU A 99 9.47 -14.17 -2.64
CA LEU A 99 10.08 -13.53 -3.81
C LEU A 99 11.56 -13.28 -3.53
N ASP A 100 12.43 -13.99 -4.23
CA ASP A 100 13.87 -13.88 -4.05
C ASP A 100 14.38 -12.49 -4.42
N GLY A 101 15.57 -12.13 -3.92
CA GLY A 101 16.21 -10.87 -4.28
C GLY A 101 16.46 -10.80 -5.78
N ARG A 102 16.21 -9.63 -6.38
CA ARG A 102 16.38 -9.39 -7.82
C ARG A 102 15.50 -10.26 -8.72
N SER A 103 14.38 -10.75 -8.22
CA SER A 103 13.40 -11.55 -8.97
C SER A 103 12.06 -10.85 -9.07
N SER A 104 11.18 -11.40 -9.91
CA SER A 104 9.83 -10.91 -10.10
C SER A 104 8.82 -12.05 -10.22
N VAL A 105 7.55 -11.72 -10.00
CA VAL A 105 6.39 -12.59 -10.21
C VAL A 105 5.34 -11.85 -11.01
N LYS A 106 4.72 -12.52 -11.98
CA LYS A 106 3.57 -12.02 -12.73
C LYS A 106 2.27 -12.48 -12.08
N VAL A 107 1.36 -11.54 -11.89
CA VAL A 107 0.01 -11.78 -11.38
C VAL A 107 -0.93 -11.74 -12.56
N HIS A 108 -1.29 -12.90 -13.10
CA HIS A 108 -2.17 -13.06 -14.25
C HIS A 108 -3.65 -12.95 -13.85
N THR A 109 -4.46 -12.39 -14.72
CA THR A 109 -5.91 -12.21 -14.49
C THR A 109 -6.68 -13.52 -14.51
N GLY A 110 -6.41 -14.40 -15.46
CA GLY A 110 -7.12 -15.67 -15.64
C GLY A 110 -6.75 -16.72 -14.60
N ASN A 111 -6.96 -17.98 -14.96
CA ASN A 111 -6.64 -19.11 -14.09
C ASN A 111 -5.44 -19.91 -14.59
N GLY A 112 -4.73 -20.56 -13.65
CA GLY A 112 -3.57 -21.36 -13.93
C GLY A 112 -2.95 -21.95 -12.66
N ARG A 113 -1.83 -22.64 -12.83
CA ARG A 113 -1.08 -23.21 -11.71
C ARG A 113 -0.06 -22.20 -11.18
N ASN A 114 -0.20 -21.82 -9.93
CA ASN A 114 0.74 -20.92 -9.26
C ASN A 114 2.14 -21.54 -9.18
N THR A 115 3.14 -20.73 -9.50
CA THR A 115 4.57 -21.01 -9.40
C THR A 115 5.26 -19.87 -8.65
N HIS A 116 6.58 -19.91 -8.54
CA HIS A 116 7.36 -18.79 -7.99
C HIS A 116 7.50 -17.59 -8.96
N ARG A 117 7.10 -17.74 -10.24
CA ARG A 117 7.19 -16.70 -11.27
C ARG A 117 5.84 -16.23 -11.79
N ASP A 118 4.82 -17.06 -11.67
CA ASP A 118 3.48 -16.81 -12.21
C ASP A 118 2.44 -17.19 -11.17
N VAL A 119 1.54 -16.29 -10.87
CA VAL A 119 0.38 -16.51 -10.01
C VAL A 119 -0.88 -16.02 -10.71
N TYR A 120 -2.02 -16.56 -10.34
CA TYR A 120 -3.28 -16.37 -11.07
C TYR A 120 -4.38 -15.90 -10.13
N GLN A 121 -5.21 -14.96 -10.63
CA GLN A 121 -6.30 -14.35 -9.87
C GLN A 121 -7.62 -15.11 -10.02
N ASP A 122 -7.68 -16.12 -10.89
CA ASP A 122 -8.87 -16.93 -11.19
C ASP A 122 -10.09 -16.10 -11.63
N ARG A 123 -9.86 -15.00 -12.35
CA ARG A 123 -10.93 -14.15 -12.89
C ARG A 123 -11.46 -14.71 -14.19
N ARG A 124 -12.73 -14.40 -14.49
CA ARG A 124 -13.42 -14.80 -15.73
C ARG A 124 -13.63 -13.63 -16.69
N HIS A 125 -13.13 -12.46 -16.34
CA HIS A 125 -13.18 -11.22 -17.13
C HIS A 125 -11.90 -10.43 -16.90
N GLN A 126 -11.61 -9.52 -17.80
CA GLN A 126 -10.51 -8.55 -17.66
C GLN A 126 -10.77 -7.65 -16.45
N ILE A 127 -9.70 -7.28 -15.78
CA ILE A 127 -9.75 -6.40 -14.62
C ILE A 127 -8.86 -5.16 -14.81
N TRP A 128 -7.85 -5.23 -15.68
CA TRP A 128 -6.96 -4.10 -15.95
C TRP A 128 -7.45 -3.37 -17.21
N ASP A 129 -8.08 -2.21 -17.02
CA ASP A 129 -8.61 -1.39 -18.09
C ASP A 129 -7.51 -0.64 -18.86
N GLU A 130 -7.85 -0.06 -20.04
CA GLU A 130 -6.93 0.77 -20.81
C GLU A 130 -6.41 1.98 -20.02
N ARG A 131 -7.18 2.43 -19.02
CA ARG A 131 -6.81 3.47 -18.06
C ARG A 131 -7.10 2.95 -16.68
N ASP A 132 -6.06 2.70 -15.92
CA ASP A 132 -6.20 2.13 -14.59
C ASP A 132 -5.02 2.48 -13.70
N THR A 133 -5.09 2.06 -12.46
CA THR A 133 -4.04 2.20 -11.45
C THR A 133 -3.91 0.91 -10.66
N ALA A 134 -2.77 0.28 -10.76
CA ALA A 134 -2.41 -0.80 -9.87
C ALA A 134 -1.84 -0.23 -8.56
N THR A 135 -2.36 -0.69 -7.43
CA THR A 135 -1.89 -0.32 -6.10
C THR A 135 -1.41 -1.56 -5.36
N LEU A 136 -0.14 -1.54 -4.96
CA LEU A 136 0.48 -2.60 -4.15
C LEU A 136 0.54 -2.17 -2.68
N ARG A 137 0.07 -3.05 -1.78
CA ARG A 137 0.07 -2.82 -0.34
C ARG A 137 0.79 -3.95 0.38
N ASP A 138 1.42 -3.62 1.51
CA ASP A 138 2.01 -4.62 2.40
C ASP A 138 0.93 -5.42 3.18
N ASP A 139 1.36 -6.33 4.03
CA ASP A 139 0.51 -7.16 4.89
C ASP A 139 -0.25 -6.37 5.97
N ARG A 140 0.17 -5.13 6.24
CA ARG A 140 -0.48 -4.18 7.16
C ARG A 140 -1.45 -3.25 6.46
N GLY A 141 -1.51 -3.29 5.12
CA GLY A 141 -2.36 -2.45 4.29
C GLY A 141 -1.75 -1.11 3.89
N ASN A 142 -0.48 -0.83 4.21
CA ASN A 142 0.20 0.38 3.76
C ASN A 142 0.47 0.30 2.27
N VAL A 143 0.23 1.40 1.55
CA VAL A 143 0.61 1.52 0.14
C VAL A 143 2.14 1.56 0.05
N ILE A 144 2.70 0.63 -0.72
CA ILE A 144 4.14 0.54 -0.94
C ILE A 144 4.55 0.95 -2.36
N ASP A 145 3.63 0.78 -3.32
CA ASP A 145 3.85 1.27 -4.68
C ASP A 145 2.53 1.44 -5.45
N THR A 146 2.56 2.26 -6.51
CA THR A 146 1.41 2.55 -7.37
C THR A 146 1.90 2.77 -8.79
N GLU A 147 1.26 2.13 -9.77
CA GLU A 147 1.51 2.34 -11.19
C GLU A 147 0.22 2.73 -11.90
N THR A 148 0.25 3.82 -12.65
CA THR A 148 -0.91 4.35 -13.38
C THR A 148 -0.57 4.45 -14.87
N TRP A 149 -1.43 3.89 -15.71
CA TRP A 149 -1.28 3.94 -17.18
C TRP A 149 -2.49 4.54 -17.87
N GLY A 150 -2.38 4.77 -19.18
CA GLY A 150 -3.47 5.27 -20.02
C GLY A 150 -3.80 6.74 -19.81
N ARG A 151 -2.90 7.55 -19.25
CA ARG A 151 -3.07 9.00 -19.25
C ARG A 151 -3.10 9.49 -20.69
N GLY A 152 -4.24 10.08 -21.13
CA GLY A 152 -4.34 10.71 -22.43
C GLY A 152 -3.25 11.76 -22.59
N HIS A 153 -2.58 11.76 -23.74
CA HIS A 153 -1.79 12.89 -24.20
C HIS A 153 -2.72 14.10 -24.20
N HIS A 154 -2.54 15.01 -23.28
CA HIS A 154 -3.06 16.36 -23.44
C HIS A 154 -2.19 17.02 -24.51
N ASP A 155 -2.61 16.92 -25.77
CA ASP A 155 -2.14 17.78 -26.83
C ASP A 155 -2.50 19.22 -26.47
N TYR A 156 -1.55 19.92 -25.87
CA TYR A 156 -1.61 21.38 -25.85
C TYR A 156 -1.40 21.88 -27.28
N HIS A 157 -2.47 21.93 -28.07
CA HIS A 157 -2.48 22.77 -29.25
C HIS A 157 -2.39 24.22 -28.75
N ARG A 158 -1.21 24.77 -28.74
CA ARG A 158 -0.97 26.20 -28.72
C ARG A 158 -1.47 26.74 -30.08
N ARG A 159 -2.56 27.48 -30.04
CA ARG A 159 -2.88 28.44 -31.04
C ARG A 159 -2.25 29.79 -30.69
#